data_fd4211e6b54c9d29fabca2558c358eae
#
_entry.id   fd4211e6b54c9d29fabca2558c358eae
#
_cell.length_a   1.000
_cell.length_b   1.000
_cell.length_c   1.000
_cell.angle_alpha   90.00
_cell.angle_beta   90.00
_cell.angle_gamma   90.00
#
_symmetry.space_group_name_H-M   'P 1'
#
loop_
_entity.id
_entity.type
_entity.pdbx_description
1 polymer ?
#
loop_
_entity_poly.entity_id
_entity_poly.type
_entity_poly.pdbx_seq_one_letter_code
_entity_poly.pdbx_strand_id
1 'polypeptide(L)'
;VAFLSLTRILKVHYSVDIKLRDSEIKPVDFKFKDYKTWFVDSGLATIMDSKLDLSGIELELKTGFLKVLESREKLKLAKKNRKITRALLVSEAANYDFGIGEAGDLFEALIIYTRVLSGYYDSVYNFNLSTVELNRIKSKGTANP
;
A
#
# COMPACT_ATOMS: atom_id res chain seq x y z
N VAL A 1 -3.27 -20.24 9.82
CA VAL A 1 -3.98 -20.59 8.57
C VAL A 1 -3.26 -19.96 7.37
N ALA A 2 -3.02 -18.66 7.33
CA ALA A 2 -2.34 -17.97 6.21
C ALA A 2 -0.92 -18.53 5.93
N PHE A 3 -0.19 -18.91 6.95
CA PHE A 3 1.18 -19.44 6.83
C PHE A 3 1.19 -20.83 6.17
N LEU A 4 0.24 -21.70 6.51
CA LEU A 4 0.08 -23.03 5.89
C LEU A 4 -0.31 -22.90 4.40
N SER A 5 -1.11 -21.91 4.06
CA SER A 5 -1.46 -21.64 2.66
C SER A 5 -0.24 -21.17 1.86
N LEU A 6 0.62 -20.35 2.45
CA LEU A 6 1.84 -19.86 1.82
C LEU A 6 2.85 -20.98 1.55
N THR A 7 3.08 -21.87 2.53
CA THR A 7 3.99 -23.03 2.36
C THR A 7 3.51 -24.00 1.30
N ARG A 8 2.18 -24.17 1.19
CA ARG A 8 1.56 -25.01 0.14
C ARG A 8 1.76 -24.42 -1.26
N ILE A 9 1.60 -23.10 -1.41
CA ILE A 9 1.80 -22.39 -2.69
C ILE A 9 3.27 -22.42 -3.11
N LEU A 10 4.18 -22.17 -2.18
CA LEU A 10 5.61 -22.12 -2.44
C LEU A 10 6.28 -23.50 -2.51
N LYS A 11 5.54 -24.59 -2.22
CA LYS A 11 6.07 -25.98 -2.14
C LYS A 11 7.29 -26.11 -1.22
N VAL A 12 7.35 -25.30 -0.16
CA VAL A 12 8.42 -25.32 0.84
C VAL A 12 7.97 -26.12 2.03
N HIS A 13 8.86 -26.98 2.56
CA HIS A 13 8.55 -27.72 3.78
C HIS A 13 8.38 -26.76 4.97
N TYR A 14 7.34 -26.99 5.76
CA TYR A 14 7.09 -26.21 6.98
C TYR A 14 8.23 -26.39 7.97
N SER A 15 8.88 -25.28 8.34
CA SER A 15 9.84 -25.20 9.43
C SER A 15 9.38 -24.11 10.40
N VAL A 16 9.43 -24.41 11.70
CA VAL A 16 9.07 -23.47 12.77
C VAL A 16 9.99 -22.24 12.77
N ASP A 17 11.18 -22.36 12.18
CA ASP A 17 12.21 -21.33 12.15
C ASP A 17 12.14 -20.40 10.93
N ILE A 18 11.10 -20.52 10.07
CA ILE A 18 10.92 -19.59 8.96
C ILE A 18 10.60 -18.20 9.51
N LYS A 19 11.58 -17.30 9.45
CA LYS A 19 11.42 -15.88 9.74
C LYS A 19 11.10 -15.14 8.44
N LEU A 20 10.06 -14.30 8.46
CA LEU A 20 9.82 -13.36 7.36
C LEU A 20 10.99 -12.39 7.30
N ARG A 21 11.55 -12.17 6.11
CA ARG A 21 12.65 -11.24 5.88
C ARG A 21 12.25 -9.81 6.26
N ASP A 22 11.01 -9.45 5.95
CA ASP A 22 10.43 -8.15 6.28
C ASP A 22 9.33 -8.33 7.31
N SER A 23 9.57 -7.83 8.53
CA SER A 23 8.60 -7.86 9.63
C SER A 23 7.51 -6.80 9.51
N GLU A 24 7.66 -5.82 8.61
CA GLU A 24 6.75 -4.69 8.43
C GLU A 24 6.45 -4.49 6.94
N ILE A 25 5.16 -4.36 6.60
CA ILE A 25 4.72 -3.96 5.26
C ILE A 25 5.07 -2.49 5.06
N LYS A 26 5.91 -2.22 4.05
CA LYS A 26 6.27 -0.86 3.65
C LYS A 26 5.66 -0.51 2.30
N PRO A 27 5.32 0.78 2.08
CA PRO A 27 4.88 1.23 0.78
C PRO A 27 6.03 1.13 -0.23
N VAL A 28 5.73 0.68 -1.44
CA VAL A 28 6.68 0.70 -2.56
C VAL A 28 6.98 2.14 -2.98
N ASP A 29 8.13 2.34 -3.61
CA ASP A 29 8.49 3.66 -4.15
C ASP A 29 7.82 3.86 -5.51
N PHE A 30 6.94 4.85 -5.60
CA PHE A 30 6.28 5.27 -6.83
C PHE A 30 6.36 6.79 -6.96
N LYS A 31 7.33 7.27 -7.76
CA LYS A 31 7.71 8.70 -7.83
C LYS A 31 6.85 9.54 -8.76
N PHE A 32 6.14 8.91 -9.68
CA PHE A 32 5.42 9.60 -10.74
C PHE A 32 4.17 10.32 -10.21
N LYS A 33 3.95 11.54 -10.70
CA LYS A 33 2.77 12.35 -10.41
C LYS A 33 1.87 12.53 -11.62
N ASP A 34 2.43 12.36 -12.81
CA ASP A 34 1.77 12.56 -14.09
C ASP A 34 1.88 11.30 -14.96
N TYR A 35 0.75 10.96 -15.62
CA TYR A 35 0.67 9.79 -16.49
C TYR A 35 1.63 9.86 -17.66
N LYS A 36 1.75 11.01 -18.33
CA LYS A 36 2.61 11.18 -19.51
C LYS A 36 4.07 10.91 -19.17
N THR A 37 4.55 11.49 -18.07
CA THR A 37 5.93 11.28 -17.59
C THR A 37 6.18 9.81 -17.27
N TRP A 38 5.24 9.15 -16.56
CA TRP A 38 5.35 7.73 -16.28
C TRP A 38 5.32 6.88 -17.54
N PHE A 39 4.45 7.20 -18.49
CA PHE A 39 4.27 6.46 -19.74
C PHE A 39 5.54 6.51 -20.61
N VAL A 40 6.16 7.67 -20.75
CA VAL A 40 7.42 7.85 -21.49
C VAL A 40 8.57 7.13 -20.78
N ASP A 41 8.73 7.33 -19.47
CA ASP A 41 9.79 6.71 -18.67
C ASP A 41 9.69 5.18 -18.63
N SER A 42 8.48 4.64 -18.73
CA SER A 42 8.25 3.20 -18.78
C SER A 42 8.59 2.54 -20.13
N GLY A 43 8.99 3.31 -21.16
CA GLY A 43 9.30 2.83 -22.50
C GLY A 43 8.07 2.43 -23.33
N LEU A 44 6.87 2.63 -22.84
CA LEU A 44 5.62 2.27 -23.53
C LEU A 44 5.36 3.12 -24.77
N ALA A 45 5.82 4.37 -24.78
CA ALA A 45 5.65 5.28 -25.91
C ALA A 45 6.25 4.70 -27.20
N THR A 46 7.46 4.13 -27.14
CA THR A 46 8.15 3.54 -28.30
C THR A 46 7.46 2.26 -28.81
N ILE A 47 6.89 1.47 -27.89
CA ILE A 47 6.24 0.20 -28.23
C ILE A 47 4.85 0.46 -28.84
N MET A 48 4.13 1.46 -28.33
CA MET A 48 2.77 1.78 -28.77
C MET A 48 2.73 2.51 -30.10
N ASP A 49 3.76 3.26 -30.46
CA ASP A 49 3.86 3.94 -31.75
C ASP A 49 3.98 2.95 -32.93
N SER A 50 4.44 1.72 -32.65
CA SER A 50 4.61 0.65 -33.63
C SER A 50 3.40 -0.28 -33.81
N LYS A 51 2.30 -0.13 -33.02
CA LYS A 51 1.16 -1.07 -33.00
C LYS A 51 -0.18 -0.37 -33.25
N LEU A 52 -0.95 -0.88 -34.21
CA LEU A 52 -2.17 -0.26 -34.74
C LEU A 52 -3.43 -0.36 -33.86
N ASP A 53 -3.48 -1.20 -32.80
CA ASP A 53 -4.69 -1.38 -31.98
C ASP A 53 -4.40 -1.57 -30.49
N LEU A 54 -4.12 -0.47 -29.80
CA LEU A 54 -3.84 -0.48 -28.36
C LEU A 54 -4.78 0.43 -27.54
N SER A 55 -5.89 0.90 -28.12
CA SER A 55 -6.83 1.80 -27.45
C SER A 55 -7.37 1.24 -26.12
N GLY A 56 -7.62 -0.08 -26.07
CA GLY A 56 -8.07 -0.76 -24.85
C GLY A 56 -7.00 -0.80 -23.77
N ILE A 57 -5.77 -1.14 -24.13
CA ILE A 57 -4.63 -1.21 -23.18
C ILE A 57 -4.25 0.19 -22.68
N GLU A 58 -4.33 1.21 -23.51
CA GLU A 58 -4.05 2.59 -23.08
C GLU A 58 -5.06 3.06 -22.04
N LEU A 59 -6.34 2.72 -22.21
CA LEU A 59 -7.38 3.03 -21.23
C LEU A 59 -7.14 2.29 -19.91
N GLU A 60 -6.79 1.00 -19.96
CA GLU A 60 -6.43 0.21 -18.78
C GLU A 60 -5.22 0.81 -18.05
N LEU A 61 -4.18 1.23 -18.77
CA LEU A 61 -2.98 1.87 -18.21
C LEU A 61 -3.31 3.21 -17.55
N LYS A 62 -4.12 4.07 -18.18
CA LYS A 62 -4.57 5.34 -17.60
C LYS A 62 -5.38 5.10 -16.32
N THR A 63 -6.31 4.17 -16.37
CA THR A 63 -7.16 3.83 -15.23
C THR A 63 -6.32 3.25 -14.07
N GLY A 64 -5.41 2.33 -14.38
CA GLY A 64 -4.47 1.76 -13.40
C GLY A 64 -3.58 2.81 -12.77
N PHE A 65 -3.05 3.74 -13.56
CA PHE A 65 -2.24 4.84 -13.05
C PHE A 65 -3.04 5.77 -12.11
N LEU A 66 -4.27 6.15 -12.47
CA LEU A 66 -5.14 6.95 -11.61
C LEU A 66 -5.44 6.22 -10.29
N LYS A 67 -5.67 4.91 -10.33
CA LYS A 67 -5.87 4.09 -9.13
C LYS A 67 -4.64 4.10 -8.20
N VAL A 68 -3.42 4.08 -8.77
CA VAL A 68 -2.18 4.24 -7.97
C VAL A 68 -2.12 5.63 -7.33
N LEU A 69 -2.46 6.70 -8.06
CA LEU A 69 -2.47 8.05 -7.48
C LEU A 69 -3.51 8.17 -6.35
N GLU A 70 -4.71 7.65 -6.55
CA GLU A 70 -5.77 7.66 -5.54
C GLU A 70 -5.34 6.90 -4.27
N SER A 71 -4.81 5.69 -4.43
CA SER A 71 -4.36 4.88 -3.29
C SER A 71 -3.17 5.52 -2.56
N ARG A 72 -2.29 6.23 -3.28
CA ARG A 72 -1.21 7.01 -2.69
C ARG A 72 -1.72 8.17 -1.82
N GLU A 73 -2.74 8.91 -2.27
CA GLU A 73 -3.32 9.99 -1.45
C GLU A 73 -4.06 9.44 -0.23
N LYS A 74 -4.76 8.30 -0.36
CA LYS A 74 -5.35 7.57 0.79
C LYS A 74 -4.28 7.15 1.81
N LEU A 75 -3.16 6.60 1.34
CA LEU A 75 -2.03 6.23 2.20
C LEU A 75 -1.42 7.44 2.91
N LYS A 76 -1.27 8.56 2.22
CA LYS A 76 -0.76 9.82 2.82
C LYS A 76 -1.68 10.32 3.94
N LEU A 77 -2.99 10.27 3.71
CA LEU A 77 -3.99 10.62 4.72
C LEU A 77 -3.95 9.66 5.92
N ALA A 78 -3.91 8.35 5.66
CA ALA A 78 -3.82 7.33 6.70
C ALA A 78 -2.53 7.49 7.55
N LYS A 79 -1.41 7.81 6.93
CA LYS A 79 -0.14 8.12 7.63
C LYS A 79 -0.27 9.34 8.54
N LYS A 80 -0.97 10.39 8.09
CA LYS A 80 -1.25 11.58 8.90
C LYS A 80 -2.13 11.25 10.09
N ASN A 81 -3.22 10.50 9.87
CA ASN A 81 -4.13 10.08 10.92
C ASN A 81 -3.44 9.21 11.98
N ARG A 82 -2.61 8.24 11.54
CA ARG A 82 -1.78 7.44 12.46
C ARG A 82 -0.90 8.31 13.36
N LYS A 83 -0.26 9.35 12.80
CA LYS A 83 0.59 10.27 13.57
C LYS A 83 -0.23 11.04 14.63
N ILE A 84 -1.40 11.53 14.25
CA ILE A 84 -2.28 12.30 15.14
C ILE A 84 -2.79 11.41 16.29
N THR A 85 -3.31 10.23 15.97
CA THR A 85 -3.87 9.32 16.99
C THR A 85 -2.81 8.72 17.90
N ARG A 86 -1.57 8.55 17.40
CA ARG A 86 -0.44 8.18 18.26
C ARG A 86 -0.11 9.29 19.26
N ALA A 87 -0.13 10.56 18.82
CA ALA A 87 0.09 11.69 19.72
C ALA A 87 -1.00 11.78 20.79
N LEU A 88 -2.27 11.56 20.42
CA LEU A 88 -3.38 11.48 21.38
C LEU A 88 -3.13 10.38 22.41
N LEU A 89 -2.83 9.15 21.98
CA LEU A 89 -2.57 8.04 22.91
C LEU A 89 -1.41 8.35 23.88
N VAL A 90 -0.33 8.97 23.40
CA VAL A 90 0.81 9.36 24.24
C VAL A 90 0.39 10.42 25.26
N SER A 91 -0.45 11.39 24.85
CA SER A 91 -0.97 12.43 25.73
C SER A 91 -1.83 11.85 26.84
N GLU A 92 -2.79 10.97 26.50
CA GLU A 92 -3.67 10.33 27.49
C GLU A 92 -2.90 9.38 28.43
N ALA A 93 -1.89 8.68 27.92
CA ALA A 93 -1.03 7.87 28.78
C ALA A 93 -0.27 8.75 29.81
N ALA A 94 0.27 9.89 29.37
CA ALA A 94 0.94 10.82 30.28
C ALA A 94 -0.02 11.43 31.31
N ASN A 95 -1.22 11.84 30.89
CA ASN A 95 -2.26 12.36 31.80
C ASN A 95 -2.60 11.33 32.87
N TYR A 96 -2.76 10.06 32.47
CA TYR A 96 -3.05 8.97 33.40
C TYR A 96 -1.90 8.72 34.38
N ASP A 97 -0.65 8.69 33.90
CA ASP A 97 0.55 8.47 34.70
C ASP A 97 0.75 9.60 35.74
N PHE A 98 0.37 10.83 35.41
CA PHE A 98 0.40 11.97 36.32
C PHE A 98 -0.81 12.05 37.25
N GLY A 99 -1.79 11.15 37.15
CA GLY A 99 -2.98 11.12 37.99
C GLY A 99 -4.00 12.22 37.69
N ILE A 100 -3.90 12.88 36.51
CA ILE A 100 -4.83 13.95 36.06
C ILE A 100 -5.79 13.45 34.98
N GLY A 101 -5.58 12.27 34.42
CA GLY A 101 -6.41 11.63 33.39
C GLY A 101 -7.18 10.44 33.95
N GLU A 102 -8.31 10.12 33.29
CA GLU A 102 -9.11 8.95 33.60
C GLU A 102 -8.64 7.72 32.80
N ALA A 103 -8.75 6.53 33.41
CA ALA A 103 -8.43 5.28 32.71
C ALA A 103 -9.32 5.07 31.46
N GLY A 104 -10.56 5.57 31.47
CA GLY A 104 -11.49 5.51 30.34
C GLY A 104 -10.94 6.23 29.12
N ASP A 105 -10.40 7.43 29.28
CA ASP A 105 -9.83 8.24 28.19
C ASP A 105 -8.60 7.56 27.56
N LEU A 106 -7.74 6.96 28.41
CA LEU A 106 -6.59 6.18 27.93
C LEU A 106 -7.03 4.97 27.09
N PHE A 107 -8.03 4.21 27.56
CA PHE A 107 -8.54 3.05 26.81
C PHE A 107 -9.22 3.47 25.51
N GLU A 108 -9.97 4.57 25.49
CA GLU A 108 -10.57 5.11 24.27
C GLU A 108 -9.49 5.50 23.26
N ALA A 109 -8.46 6.22 23.67
CA ALA A 109 -7.34 6.61 22.83
C ALA A 109 -6.60 5.37 22.27
N LEU A 110 -6.44 4.31 23.06
CA LEU A 110 -5.85 3.04 22.62
C LEU A 110 -6.69 2.35 21.53
N ILE A 111 -8.02 2.30 21.71
CA ILE A 111 -8.96 1.72 20.74
C ILE A 111 -8.90 2.51 19.43
N ILE A 112 -8.94 3.85 19.50
CA ILE A 112 -8.86 4.72 18.33
C ILE A 112 -7.53 4.50 17.60
N TYR A 113 -6.40 4.50 18.31
CA TYR A 113 -5.09 4.28 17.72
C TYR A 113 -4.98 2.93 17.03
N THR A 114 -5.46 1.86 17.66
CA THR A 114 -5.40 0.50 17.10
C THR A 114 -6.24 0.40 15.82
N ARG A 115 -7.42 1.00 15.78
CA ARG A 115 -8.27 1.05 14.59
C ARG A 115 -7.59 1.82 13.45
N VAL A 116 -7.02 2.98 13.74
CA VAL A 116 -6.31 3.81 12.73
C VAL A 116 -5.04 3.13 12.26
N LEU A 117 -4.33 2.41 13.14
CA LEU A 117 -3.14 1.64 12.78
C LEU A 117 -3.49 0.52 11.79
N SER A 118 -4.58 -0.22 12.00
CA SER A 118 -5.08 -1.22 11.04
C SER A 118 -5.38 -0.57 9.68
N GLY A 119 -6.14 0.53 9.66
CA GLY A 119 -6.46 1.25 8.43
C GLY A 119 -5.23 1.81 7.70
N TYR A 120 -4.17 2.14 8.43
CA TYR A 120 -2.89 2.51 7.82
C TYR A 120 -2.26 1.34 7.07
N TYR A 121 -2.20 0.15 7.67
CA TYR A 121 -1.63 -1.03 6.99
C TYR A 121 -2.49 -1.50 5.81
N ASP A 122 -3.81 -1.39 5.91
CA ASP A 122 -4.71 -1.62 4.77
C ASP A 122 -4.42 -0.65 3.61
N SER A 123 -4.15 0.62 3.93
CA SER A 123 -3.78 1.62 2.93
C SER A 123 -2.42 1.35 2.29
N VAL A 124 -1.43 0.85 3.05
CA VAL A 124 -0.13 0.41 2.51
C VAL A 124 -0.32 -0.77 1.55
N TYR A 125 -1.11 -1.77 1.97
CA TYR A 125 -1.40 -2.93 1.16
C TYR A 125 -2.08 -2.55 -0.17
N ASN A 126 -3.13 -1.72 -0.11
CA ASN A 126 -3.87 -1.29 -1.29
C ASN A 126 -3.01 -0.45 -2.25
N PHE A 127 -2.12 0.38 -1.73
CA PHE A 127 -1.17 1.14 -2.56
C PHE A 127 -0.18 0.20 -3.26
N ASN A 128 0.40 -0.75 -2.54
CA ASN A 128 1.31 -1.73 -3.11
C ASN A 128 0.61 -2.59 -4.17
N LEU A 129 -0.62 -3.05 -3.89
CA LEU A 129 -1.42 -3.84 -4.81
C LEU A 129 -1.73 -3.07 -6.10
N SER A 130 -2.17 -1.82 -6.01
CA SER A 130 -2.47 -1.00 -7.19
C SER A 130 -1.22 -0.77 -8.06
N THR A 131 -0.04 -0.63 -7.44
CA THR A 131 1.23 -0.50 -8.17
C THR A 131 1.61 -1.81 -8.89
N VAL A 132 1.41 -2.95 -8.25
CA VAL A 132 1.63 -4.27 -8.87
C VAL A 132 0.66 -4.50 -10.04
N GLU A 133 -0.62 -4.15 -9.87
CA GLU A 133 -1.63 -4.24 -10.94
C GLU A 133 -1.26 -3.37 -12.14
N LEU A 134 -0.82 -2.14 -11.93
CA LEU A 134 -0.34 -1.26 -13.00
C LEU A 134 0.86 -1.87 -13.74
N ASN A 135 1.83 -2.42 -13.02
CA ASN A 135 2.97 -3.10 -13.62
C ASN A 135 2.56 -4.35 -14.41
N ARG A 136 1.55 -5.09 -13.94
CA ARG A 136 1.00 -6.24 -14.66
C ARG A 136 0.34 -5.82 -15.99
N ILE A 137 -0.43 -4.72 -16.00
CA ILE A 137 -1.03 -4.18 -17.23
C ILE A 137 0.09 -3.73 -18.19
N LYS A 138 1.11 -3.04 -17.67
CA LYS A 138 2.30 -2.66 -18.44
C LYS A 138 2.94 -3.87 -19.12
N SER A 139 3.17 -4.96 -18.38
CA SER A 139 3.79 -6.18 -18.91
C SER A 139 2.95 -6.84 -20.01
N LYS A 140 1.61 -6.82 -19.91
CA LYS A 140 0.73 -7.30 -20.99
C LYS A 140 0.90 -6.49 -22.28
N GLY A 141 1.02 -5.16 -22.16
CA GLY A 141 1.24 -4.27 -23.31
C GLY A 141 2.59 -4.48 -24.00
N THR A 142 3.60 -4.96 -23.25
CA THR A 142 4.94 -5.23 -23.77
C THR A 142 5.14 -6.66 -24.29
N ALA A 143 4.36 -7.62 -23.79
CA ALA A 143 4.56 -9.06 -24.07
C ALA A 143 3.79 -9.58 -25.28
N ASN A 144 2.97 -8.77 -25.93
CA ASN A 144 2.24 -9.20 -27.14
C ASN A 144 3.04 -8.78 -28.37
N PRO A 145 3.77 -9.70 -29.02
CA PRO A 145 4.57 -9.42 -30.22
C PRO A 145 3.70 -9.12 -31.43
#